data_e86bdb7fd642295c834f189485c58028
#
_entry.id   e86bdb7fd642295c834f189485c58028
#
_cell.length_a   1.000
_cell.length_b   1.000
_cell.length_c   1.000
_cell.angle_alpha   90.00
_cell.angle_beta   90.00
_cell.angle_gamma   90.00
#
_symmetry.space_group_name_H-M   'P 1'
#
loop_
_entity.id
_entity.type
_entity.pdbx_description
1 polymer ?
#
loop_
_entity_poly.entity_id
_entity_poly.type
_entity_poly.pdbx_seq_one_letter_code
_entity_poly.pdbx_strand_id
1 'polypeptide(L)'
;MSAPLFLLAMLAALFTFLSPAAASTWLKTGKQTTRPYGHVEYCTRNVSDCRGRSASSSLPPARTKLLNGVNRAVNRSIKAAADQTAFGRKEYWTAKARSGDCEDFALAKRAKLLRMGFKSSQLLLTMGYSGSEAHTVLVVRTRDGDYVLDNLNNEVVPVQSARMSFRKIQSPHHGGKWLKVTGKTGRAP
;
A
#
# COMPACT_ATOMS: atom_id res chain seq x y z
N MET A 1 27.08 49.73 -54.22
CA MET A 1 27.58 48.41 -53.78
C MET A 1 26.77 48.04 -52.51
N SER A 2 25.72 47.20 -52.66
CA SER A 2 24.79 46.85 -51.62
C SER A 2 25.05 45.39 -51.13
N ALA A 3 25.38 45.19 -49.90
CA ALA A 3 25.58 43.86 -49.31
C ALA A 3 24.25 43.29 -48.82
N PRO A 4 23.93 41.98 -48.99
CA PRO A 4 22.72 41.37 -48.49
C PRO A 4 22.91 40.89 -47.04
N LEU A 5 21.94 41.25 -46.20
CA LEU A 5 21.82 40.82 -44.83
C LEU A 5 21.25 39.39 -44.82
N PHE A 6 22.05 38.40 -44.41
CA PHE A 6 21.57 37.03 -44.16
C PHE A 6 20.93 36.94 -42.78
N LEU A 7 19.61 36.78 -42.74
CA LEU A 7 18.85 36.46 -41.55
C LEU A 7 18.96 34.95 -41.25
N LEU A 8 19.73 34.59 -40.25
CA LEU A 8 19.81 33.21 -39.74
C LEU A 8 18.62 32.94 -38.78
N ALA A 9 17.61 32.25 -39.28
CA ALA A 9 16.50 31.80 -38.44
C ALA A 9 16.95 30.57 -37.64
N MET A 10 17.17 30.75 -36.32
CA MET A 10 17.36 29.62 -35.36
C MET A 10 16.02 28.97 -35.10
N LEU A 11 15.82 27.76 -35.63
CA LEU A 11 14.70 26.88 -35.29
C LEU A 11 15.02 26.21 -33.96
N ALA A 12 14.44 26.71 -32.86
CA ALA A 12 14.51 26.06 -31.55
C ALA A 12 13.54 24.86 -31.55
N ALA A 13 14.06 23.64 -31.70
CA ALA A 13 13.29 22.42 -31.54
C ALA A 13 12.96 22.23 -30.05
N LEU A 14 11.69 22.47 -29.67
CA LEU A 14 11.16 22.07 -28.36
C LEU A 14 11.07 20.53 -28.28
N PHE A 15 12.06 19.90 -27.70
CA PHE A 15 11.96 18.51 -27.26
C PHE A 15 11.04 18.43 -26.03
N THR A 16 9.77 18.14 -26.24
CA THR A 16 8.88 17.75 -25.15
C THR A 16 9.28 16.36 -24.68
N PHE A 17 9.98 16.28 -23.55
CA PHE A 17 10.22 15.01 -22.85
C PHE A 17 8.88 14.52 -22.32
N LEU A 18 8.19 13.64 -23.07
CA LEU A 18 7.11 12.82 -22.53
C LEU A 18 7.76 11.85 -21.54
N SER A 19 7.65 12.15 -20.24
CA SER A 19 7.97 11.16 -19.21
C SER A 19 7.06 9.95 -19.42
N PRO A 20 7.58 8.71 -19.57
CA PRO A 20 6.74 7.54 -19.69
C PRO A 20 5.86 7.44 -18.45
N ALA A 21 4.55 7.46 -18.64
CA ALA A 21 3.62 7.20 -17.56
C ALA A 21 3.96 5.82 -16.98
N ALA A 22 4.32 5.76 -15.70
CA ALA A 22 4.63 4.50 -15.03
C ALA A 22 3.44 3.56 -15.21
N ALA A 23 3.65 2.40 -15.83
CA ALA A 23 2.58 1.44 -16.08
C ALA A 23 1.92 1.03 -14.75
N SER A 24 0.59 1.10 -14.71
CA SER A 24 -0.19 0.67 -13.57
C SER A 24 0.09 -0.79 -13.25
N THR A 25 0.35 -1.10 -11.98
CA THR A 25 0.74 -2.45 -11.56
C THR A 25 -0.04 -2.87 -10.31
N TRP A 26 -0.57 -4.09 -10.32
CA TRP A 26 -1.30 -4.69 -9.20
C TRP A 26 -0.63 -5.97 -8.74
N LEU A 27 -0.81 -6.32 -7.47
CA LEU A 27 -0.43 -7.64 -6.96
C LEU A 27 -1.39 -8.70 -7.51
N LYS A 28 -0.82 -9.68 -8.23
CA LYS A 28 -1.56 -10.84 -8.71
C LYS A 28 -1.78 -11.80 -7.55
N THR A 29 -3.02 -12.22 -7.35
CA THR A 29 -3.41 -13.13 -6.28
C THR A 29 -3.71 -14.53 -6.82
N GLY A 30 -3.36 -15.54 -6.04
CA GLY A 30 -3.65 -16.93 -6.28
C GLY A 30 -4.63 -17.51 -5.28
N LYS A 31 -4.47 -18.81 -4.99
CA LYS A 31 -5.34 -19.56 -4.07
C LYS A 31 -5.31 -18.97 -2.64
N GLN A 32 -6.34 -19.27 -1.87
CA GLN A 32 -6.41 -18.97 -0.44
C GLN A 32 -5.22 -19.61 0.29
N THR A 33 -4.71 -18.90 1.30
CA THR A 33 -3.60 -19.34 2.15
C THR A 33 -3.93 -19.14 3.63
N THR A 34 -3.02 -19.59 4.49
CA THR A 34 -3.17 -19.48 5.94
C THR A 34 -3.21 -18.02 6.37
N ARG A 35 -4.11 -17.72 7.31
CA ARG A 35 -4.16 -16.44 8.01
C ARG A 35 -2.93 -16.31 8.93
N PRO A 36 -2.30 -15.13 9.03
CA PRO A 36 -1.28 -14.87 10.05
C PRO A 36 -1.85 -15.08 11.45
N TYR A 37 -1.04 -15.60 12.37
CA TYR A 37 -1.49 -15.92 13.74
C TYR A 37 -2.04 -14.67 14.46
N GLY A 38 -1.28 -13.57 14.49
CA GLY A 38 -1.73 -12.32 15.11
C GLY A 38 -3.02 -11.77 14.49
N HIS A 39 -3.24 -11.98 13.17
CA HIS A 39 -4.51 -11.61 12.54
C HIS A 39 -5.67 -12.52 12.91
N VAL A 40 -5.44 -13.78 13.28
CA VAL A 40 -6.50 -14.66 13.83
C VAL A 40 -7.02 -14.05 15.13
N GLU A 41 -6.12 -13.72 16.07
CA GLU A 41 -6.48 -13.11 17.36
C GLU A 41 -7.07 -11.71 17.18
N TYR A 42 -6.55 -10.90 16.26
CA TYR A 42 -7.14 -9.61 15.90
C TYR A 42 -8.61 -9.76 15.50
N CYS A 43 -8.95 -10.77 14.70
CA CYS A 43 -10.31 -11.01 14.22
C CYS A 43 -11.27 -11.44 15.35
N THR A 44 -10.83 -12.08 16.43
CA THR A 44 -11.70 -12.39 17.57
C THR A 44 -12.16 -11.13 18.29
N ARG A 45 -11.29 -10.11 18.33
CA ARG A 45 -11.57 -8.81 18.96
C ARG A 45 -12.21 -7.78 18.00
N ASN A 46 -12.10 -7.99 16.70
CA ASN A 46 -12.54 -7.06 15.65
C ASN A 46 -13.34 -7.80 14.56
N VAL A 47 -14.41 -8.48 14.99
CA VAL A 47 -15.21 -9.37 14.13
C VAL A 47 -15.72 -8.68 12.85
N SER A 48 -16.18 -7.44 12.96
CA SER A 48 -16.69 -6.66 11.83
C SER A 48 -15.63 -6.43 10.72
N ASP A 49 -14.37 -6.26 11.13
CA ASP A 49 -13.24 -6.04 10.20
C ASP A 49 -12.87 -7.30 9.39
N CYS A 50 -13.25 -8.46 9.92
CA CYS A 50 -12.90 -9.77 9.38
C CYS A 50 -14.04 -10.49 8.66
N ARG A 51 -15.15 -9.82 8.44
CA ARG A 51 -16.31 -10.35 7.70
C ARG A 51 -16.16 -10.21 6.18
N GLY A 52 -17.17 -10.71 5.46
CA GLY A 52 -17.36 -10.47 4.03
C GLY A 52 -17.42 -8.97 3.74
N ARG A 53 -16.90 -8.56 2.60
CA ARG A 53 -16.83 -7.17 2.14
C ARG A 53 -17.53 -7.07 0.79
N SER A 54 -18.32 -6.03 0.61
CA SER A 54 -18.81 -5.70 -0.74
C SER A 54 -17.63 -5.22 -1.57
N ALA A 55 -17.34 -5.94 -2.65
CA ALA A 55 -16.38 -5.49 -3.64
C ALA A 55 -16.87 -4.15 -4.21
N SER A 56 -15.95 -3.22 -4.43
CA SER A 56 -16.29 -2.01 -5.16
C SER A 56 -16.39 -2.35 -6.64
N SER A 57 -17.49 -1.97 -7.29
CA SER A 57 -17.65 -2.12 -8.74
C SER A 57 -16.67 -1.28 -9.55
N SER A 58 -16.09 -0.25 -8.92
CA SER A 58 -15.05 0.59 -9.51
C SER A 58 -13.98 0.94 -8.48
N LEU A 59 -12.71 0.93 -8.91
CA LEU A 59 -11.61 1.39 -8.09
C LEU A 59 -11.46 2.91 -8.21
N PRO A 60 -11.22 3.64 -7.10
CA PRO A 60 -10.96 5.07 -7.15
C PRO A 60 -9.58 5.37 -7.72
N PRO A 61 -9.33 6.61 -8.18
CA PRO A 61 -7.99 7.04 -8.55
C PRO A 61 -7.04 6.99 -7.36
N ALA A 62 -5.75 6.85 -7.64
CA ALA A 62 -4.71 6.94 -6.63
C ALA A 62 -4.60 8.38 -6.11
N ARG A 63 -5.03 8.62 -4.89
CA ARG A 63 -4.93 9.91 -4.21
C ARG A 63 -3.58 10.01 -3.48
N THR A 64 -2.48 9.94 -4.23
CA THR A 64 -1.11 9.77 -3.69
C THR A 64 -0.74 10.82 -2.66
N LYS A 65 -1.10 12.10 -2.86
CA LYS A 65 -0.87 13.17 -1.87
C LYS A 65 -1.55 12.86 -0.54
N LEU A 66 -2.80 12.39 -0.57
CA LEU A 66 -3.55 12.01 0.62
C LEU A 66 -2.94 10.78 1.28
N LEU A 67 -2.60 9.73 0.49
CA LEU A 67 -1.97 8.51 1.00
C LEU A 67 -0.62 8.81 1.66
N ASN A 68 0.22 9.66 1.06
CA ASN A 68 1.47 10.15 1.65
C ASN A 68 1.23 10.88 2.98
N GLY A 69 0.23 11.75 3.04
CA GLY A 69 -0.15 12.44 4.28
C GLY A 69 -0.52 11.48 5.40
N VAL A 70 -1.32 10.44 5.09
CA VAL A 70 -1.71 9.39 6.06
C VAL A 70 -0.50 8.57 6.49
N ASN A 71 0.33 8.11 5.54
CA ASN A 71 1.51 7.29 5.81
C ASN A 71 2.46 7.99 6.78
N ARG A 72 2.88 9.23 6.44
CA ARG A 72 3.76 10.04 7.27
C ARG A 72 3.17 10.36 8.64
N ALA A 73 1.86 10.68 8.70
CA ALA A 73 1.21 11.01 9.96
C ALA A 73 1.20 9.82 10.91
N VAL A 74 0.89 8.61 10.44
CA VAL A 74 0.89 7.40 11.25
C VAL A 74 2.32 7.00 11.62
N ASN A 75 3.28 7.06 10.69
CA ASN A 75 4.69 6.75 10.96
C ASN A 75 5.26 7.63 12.08
N ARG A 76 4.83 8.89 12.20
CA ARG A 76 5.25 9.78 13.29
C ARG A 76 4.49 9.57 14.60
N SER A 77 3.28 9.00 14.56
CA SER A 77 2.41 8.90 15.75
C SER A 77 2.61 7.62 16.56
N ILE A 78 3.25 6.60 15.99
CA ILE A 78 3.50 5.32 16.65
C ILE A 78 5.01 5.18 16.86
N LYS A 79 5.42 4.84 18.09
CA LYS A 79 6.80 4.49 18.41
C LYS A 79 7.06 3.03 18.00
N ALA A 80 8.06 2.79 17.14
CA ALA A 80 8.40 1.44 16.74
C ALA A 80 8.90 0.61 17.95
N ALA A 81 8.28 -0.53 18.19
CA ALA A 81 8.66 -1.48 19.23
C ALA A 81 8.04 -2.84 18.91
N ALA A 82 8.76 -3.92 19.22
CA ALA A 82 8.20 -5.27 19.13
C ALA A 82 7.01 -5.44 20.10
N ASP A 83 6.05 -6.28 19.74
CA ASP A 83 4.86 -6.59 20.52
C ASP A 83 5.16 -7.00 21.96
N GLN A 84 6.23 -7.77 22.17
CA GLN A 84 6.66 -8.14 23.52
C GLN A 84 6.98 -6.92 24.39
N THR A 85 7.58 -5.89 23.80
CA THR A 85 7.92 -4.64 24.51
C THR A 85 6.70 -3.73 24.65
N ALA A 86 5.87 -3.64 23.61
CA ALA A 86 4.73 -2.74 23.58
C ALA A 86 3.54 -3.24 24.41
N PHE A 87 3.28 -4.56 24.41
CA PHE A 87 2.07 -5.17 24.96
C PHE A 87 2.32 -6.35 25.91
N GLY A 88 3.57 -6.77 26.13
CA GLY A 88 3.92 -7.96 26.93
C GLY A 88 3.49 -9.27 26.28
N ARG A 89 3.28 -9.31 24.98
CA ARG A 89 2.83 -10.45 24.18
C ARG A 89 3.73 -10.69 22.99
N LYS A 90 3.82 -11.93 22.51
CA LYS A 90 4.62 -12.28 21.33
C LYS A 90 4.03 -11.75 20.01
N GLU A 91 2.71 -11.65 19.97
CA GLU A 91 1.94 -11.16 18.81
C GLU A 91 0.66 -10.48 19.31
N TYR A 92 0.46 -9.20 18.97
CA TYR A 92 -0.75 -8.46 19.39
C TYR A 92 -1.11 -7.35 18.41
N TRP A 93 -1.83 -7.70 17.38
CA TRP A 93 -2.25 -6.78 16.33
C TRP A 93 -3.33 -5.79 16.81
N THR A 94 -3.12 -4.49 16.66
CA THR A 94 -4.10 -3.46 16.99
C THR A 94 -4.00 -2.21 16.12
N ALA A 95 -5.15 -1.61 15.79
CA ALA A 95 -5.21 -0.33 15.11
C ALA A 95 -5.02 0.89 16.03
N LYS A 96 -4.89 0.66 17.35
CA LYS A 96 -4.88 1.70 18.41
C LYS A 96 -3.52 1.81 19.10
N ALA A 97 -2.46 1.29 18.48
CA ALA A 97 -1.13 1.32 19.05
C ALA A 97 -0.60 2.75 19.22
N ARG A 98 0.04 3.02 20.36
CA ARG A 98 0.95 4.18 20.55
C ARG A 98 2.41 3.76 20.38
N SER A 99 2.68 2.48 20.59
CA SER A 99 3.94 1.79 20.36
C SER A 99 3.61 0.40 19.81
N GLY A 100 4.31 -0.07 18.79
CA GLY A 100 4.02 -1.35 18.15
C GLY A 100 4.91 -1.58 16.94
N ASP A 101 4.66 -2.66 16.22
CA ASP A 101 5.46 -3.04 15.06
C ASP A 101 4.70 -2.91 13.71
N CYS A 102 5.17 -3.55 12.67
CA CYS A 102 4.76 -3.24 11.29
C CYS A 102 3.25 -3.43 11.05
N GLU A 103 2.60 -4.41 11.65
CA GLU A 103 1.17 -4.64 11.49
C GLU A 103 0.31 -3.59 12.19
N ASP A 104 0.76 -3.07 13.33
CA ASP A 104 0.05 -2.01 14.03
C ASP A 104 0.05 -0.72 13.21
N PHE A 105 1.19 -0.37 12.61
CA PHE A 105 1.25 0.74 11.66
C PHE A 105 0.31 0.51 10.47
N ALA A 106 0.31 -0.69 9.90
CA ALA A 106 -0.56 -1.01 8.76
C ALA A 106 -2.05 -0.92 9.14
N LEU A 107 -2.43 -1.44 10.31
CA LEU A 107 -3.79 -1.37 10.84
C LEU A 107 -4.21 0.07 11.18
N ALA A 108 -3.33 0.87 11.77
CA ALA A 108 -3.61 2.28 12.08
C ALA A 108 -3.83 3.11 10.81
N LYS A 109 -3.00 2.92 9.77
CA LYS A 109 -3.18 3.54 8.46
C LYS A 109 -4.50 3.12 7.84
N ARG A 110 -4.82 1.83 7.86
CA ARG A 110 -6.08 1.28 7.39
C ARG A 110 -7.28 1.92 8.10
N ALA A 111 -7.26 1.96 9.44
CA ALA A 111 -8.32 2.58 10.23
C ALA A 111 -8.51 4.07 9.90
N LYS A 112 -7.41 4.80 9.68
CA LYS A 112 -7.47 6.22 9.29
C LYS A 112 -8.09 6.40 7.91
N LEU A 113 -7.71 5.58 6.92
CA LEU A 113 -8.26 5.64 5.56
C LEU A 113 -9.74 5.22 5.51
N LEU A 114 -10.16 4.24 6.32
CA LEU A 114 -11.58 3.88 6.47
C LEU A 114 -12.42 5.08 6.95
N ARG A 115 -11.96 5.83 7.95
CA ARG A 115 -12.62 7.05 8.42
C ARG A 115 -12.65 8.17 7.36
N MET A 116 -11.75 8.14 6.38
CA MET A 116 -11.72 9.07 5.25
C MET A 116 -12.54 8.58 4.04
N GLY A 117 -13.35 7.52 4.21
CA GLY A 117 -14.29 7.02 3.20
C GLY A 117 -13.72 6.00 2.22
N PHE A 118 -12.48 5.52 2.41
CA PHE A 118 -11.99 4.39 1.62
C PHE A 118 -12.74 3.11 1.97
N LYS A 119 -13.04 2.28 0.97
CA LYS A 119 -13.71 1.00 1.22
C LYS A 119 -12.71 -0.04 1.76
N SER A 120 -13.16 -0.90 2.66
CA SER A 120 -12.31 -1.95 3.26
C SER A 120 -11.74 -2.93 2.22
N SER A 121 -12.46 -3.14 1.11
CA SER A 121 -12.01 -3.97 -0.02
C SER A 121 -10.80 -3.41 -0.79
N GLN A 122 -10.47 -2.14 -0.58
CA GLN A 122 -9.32 -1.45 -1.19
C GLN A 122 -8.10 -1.38 -0.28
N LEU A 123 -8.27 -1.65 1.03
CA LEU A 123 -7.28 -1.48 2.08
C LEU A 123 -6.85 -2.86 2.60
N LEU A 124 -5.81 -3.42 1.98
CA LEU A 124 -5.44 -4.82 2.12
C LEU A 124 -4.13 -4.97 2.89
N LEU A 125 -4.20 -5.53 4.10
CA LEU A 125 -3.01 -5.94 4.83
C LEU A 125 -2.24 -6.94 3.97
N THR A 126 -0.94 -6.74 3.85
CA THR A 126 -0.08 -7.52 2.95
C THR A 126 1.21 -7.87 3.66
N MET A 127 1.58 -9.15 3.62
CA MET A 127 2.79 -9.66 4.26
C MET A 127 3.80 -10.17 3.24
N GLY A 128 5.06 -10.10 3.62
CA GLY A 128 6.19 -10.60 2.86
C GLY A 128 7.47 -10.41 3.62
N TYR A 129 8.54 -10.08 2.90
CA TYR A 129 9.86 -9.85 3.48
C TYR A 129 10.44 -8.53 2.98
N SER A 130 10.99 -7.75 3.92
CA SER A 130 11.88 -6.62 3.65
C SER A 130 13.31 -7.09 3.97
N GLY A 131 14.12 -7.35 2.92
CA GLY A 131 15.33 -8.14 3.09
C GLY A 131 15.02 -9.55 3.59
N SER A 132 15.60 -9.95 4.73
CA SER A 132 15.35 -11.23 5.41
C SER A 132 14.22 -11.19 6.44
N GLU A 133 13.78 -10.00 6.84
CA GLU A 133 12.82 -9.82 7.93
C GLU A 133 11.38 -9.92 7.44
N ALA A 134 10.54 -10.67 8.19
CA ALA A 134 9.11 -10.70 7.96
C ALA A 134 8.52 -9.29 8.14
N HIS A 135 7.66 -8.87 7.22
CA HIS A 135 7.18 -7.50 7.21
C HIS A 135 5.73 -7.40 6.74
N THR A 136 4.97 -6.53 7.39
CA THR A 136 3.57 -6.26 7.10
C THR A 136 3.39 -4.81 6.67
N VAL A 137 2.69 -4.59 5.58
CA VAL A 137 2.35 -3.26 5.05
C VAL A 137 0.87 -3.15 4.73
N LEU A 138 0.39 -1.93 4.53
CA LEU A 138 -0.91 -1.70 3.94
C LEU A 138 -0.76 -1.49 2.43
N VAL A 139 -1.42 -2.32 1.63
CA VAL A 139 -1.61 -2.09 0.20
C VAL A 139 -2.94 -1.40 -0.02
N VAL A 140 -2.92 -0.28 -0.74
CA VAL A 140 -4.11 0.46 -1.18
C VAL A 140 -4.33 0.17 -2.66
N ARG A 141 -5.43 -0.52 -2.96
CA ARG A 141 -5.83 -0.87 -4.33
C ARG A 141 -6.58 0.27 -4.99
N THR A 142 -6.09 0.71 -6.14
CA THR A 142 -6.67 1.81 -6.91
C THR A 142 -6.79 1.44 -8.39
N ARG A 143 -7.49 2.25 -9.19
CA ARG A 143 -7.53 2.05 -10.64
C ARG A 143 -6.18 2.30 -11.34
N ASP A 144 -5.28 3.03 -10.66
CA ASP A 144 -3.97 3.40 -11.18
C ASP A 144 -2.86 2.46 -10.70
N GLY A 145 -3.22 1.36 -10.02
CA GLY A 145 -2.31 0.36 -9.45
C GLY A 145 -2.49 0.16 -7.95
N ASP A 146 -1.71 -0.77 -7.42
CA ASP A 146 -1.58 -1.01 -5.97
C ASP A 146 -0.44 -0.16 -5.41
N TYR A 147 -0.71 0.57 -4.31
CA TYR A 147 0.24 1.45 -3.62
C TYR A 147 0.54 0.93 -2.21
N VAL A 148 1.80 1.01 -1.82
CA VAL A 148 2.30 0.51 -0.53
C VAL A 148 2.46 1.66 0.46
N LEU A 149 1.82 1.54 1.62
CA LEU A 149 2.02 2.38 2.80
C LEU A 149 2.82 1.57 3.82
N ASP A 150 4.05 1.99 4.05
CA ASP A 150 5.04 1.28 4.86
C ASP A 150 5.51 2.13 6.04
N ASN A 151 5.79 1.50 7.20
CA ASN A 151 6.38 2.20 8.34
C ASN A 151 7.90 2.43 8.17
N LEU A 152 8.55 1.64 7.32
CA LEU A 152 9.98 1.80 6.98
C LEU A 152 10.22 2.86 5.89
N ASN A 153 9.15 3.36 5.24
CA ASN A 153 9.24 4.37 4.20
C ASN A 153 8.16 5.44 4.39
N ASN A 154 8.55 6.69 4.49
CA ASN A 154 7.60 7.80 4.58
C ASN A 154 6.89 8.10 3.26
N GLU A 155 7.48 7.71 2.12
CA GLU A 155 6.87 7.87 0.81
C GLU A 155 6.03 6.66 0.43
N VAL A 156 4.83 6.92 -0.07
CA VAL A 156 3.97 5.89 -0.66
C VAL A 156 4.48 5.59 -2.07
N VAL A 157 4.75 4.33 -2.32
CA VAL A 157 5.30 3.88 -3.61
C VAL A 157 4.36 2.86 -4.27
N PRO A 158 4.30 2.81 -5.60
CA PRO A 158 3.60 1.72 -6.29
C PRO A 158 4.30 0.38 -6.04
N VAL A 159 3.55 -0.72 -6.07
CA VAL A 159 4.08 -2.07 -5.71
C VAL A 159 5.28 -2.50 -6.55
N GLN A 160 5.44 -2.00 -7.79
CA GLN A 160 6.63 -2.31 -8.61
C GLN A 160 7.92 -1.70 -8.06
N SER A 161 7.82 -0.56 -7.34
CA SER A 161 8.95 0.15 -6.74
C SER A 161 9.18 -0.20 -5.27
N ALA A 162 8.29 -0.98 -4.65
CA ALA A 162 8.43 -1.38 -3.26
C ALA A 162 9.58 -2.38 -3.09
N ARG A 163 10.47 -2.13 -2.12
CA ARG A 163 11.59 -3.01 -1.75
C ARG A 163 11.10 -4.14 -0.83
N MET A 164 10.13 -4.91 -1.31
CA MET A 164 9.50 -5.98 -0.56
C MET A 164 9.19 -7.18 -1.45
N SER A 165 9.43 -8.39 -0.93
CA SER A 165 9.00 -9.65 -1.52
C SER A 165 7.64 -10.05 -0.97
N PHE A 166 6.57 -9.71 -1.67
CA PHE A 166 5.19 -9.99 -1.25
C PHE A 166 4.89 -11.49 -1.26
N ARG A 167 4.24 -12.02 -0.23
CA ARG A 167 3.91 -13.45 -0.06
C ARG A 167 2.41 -13.70 0.05
N LYS A 168 1.72 -12.92 0.87
CA LYS A 168 0.27 -13.05 1.06
C LYS A 168 -0.38 -11.69 1.26
N ILE A 169 -1.63 -11.58 0.84
CA ILE A 169 -2.44 -10.36 0.92
C ILE A 169 -3.84 -10.69 1.40
N GLN A 170 -4.47 -9.81 2.14
CA GLN A 170 -5.87 -9.93 2.55
C GLN A 170 -6.79 -9.99 1.32
N SER A 171 -7.83 -10.82 1.38
CA SER A 171 -8.85 -10.87 0.31
C SER A 171 -9.63 -9.55 0.24
N PRO A 172 -9.84 -8.97 -0.94
CA PRO A 172 -10.71 -7.81 -1.11
C PRO A 172 -12.19 -8.13 -0.80
N HIS A 173 -12.58 -9.42 -0.86
CA HIS A 173 -13.95 -9.86 -0.63
C HIS A 173 -14.24 -10.30 0.81
N HIS A 174 -13.20 -10.55 1.62
CA HIS A 174 -13.39 -11.05 2.98
C HIS A 174 -12.20 -10.72 3.88
N GLY A 175 -12.40 -9.88 4.88
CA GLY A 175 -11.33 -9.40 5.78
C GLY A 175 -10.57 -10.49 6.52
N GLY A 176 -11.22 -11.61 6.84
CA GLY A 176 -10.59 -12.74 7.51
C GLY A 176 -9.87 -13.74 6.59
N LYS A 177 -9.95 -13.60 5.26
CA LYS A 177 -9.31 -14.51 4.31
C LYS A 177 -8.05 -13.89 3.73
N TRP A 178 -7.06 -14.73 3.44
CA TRP A 178 -5.78 -14.36 2.86
C TRP A 178 -5.50 -15.15 1.60
N LEU A 179 -4.89 -14.50 0.62
CA LEU A 179 -4.55 -15.05 -0.69
C LEU A 179 -3.03 -15.07 -0.87
N LYS A 180 -2.49 -16.05 -1.56
CA LYS A 180 -1.09 -16.04 -2.00
C LYS A 180 -0.89 -14.91 -3.00
N VAL A 181 0.22 -14.19 -2.90
CA VAL A 181 0.69 -13.31 -3.96
C VAL A 181 1.54 -14.14 -4.90
N THR A 182 1.19 -14.15 -6.19
CA THR A 182 1.84 -14.98 -7.23
C THR A 182 2.66 -14.14 -8.21
N GLY A 183 2.68 -12.83 -8.06
CA GLY A 183 3.42 -11.90 -8.91
C GLY A 183 2.77 -10.53 -8.99
N LYS A 184 3.09 -9.82 -10.05
CA LYS A 184 2.53 -8.50 -10.39
C LYS A 184 1.89 -8.56 -11.76
N THR A 185 0.90 -7.70 -12.03
CA THR A 185 0.16 -7.67 -13.30
C THR A 185 -0.14 -6.24 -13.70
N GLY A 186 -0.13 -5.94 -14.99
CA GLY A 186 -0.57 -4.66 -15.55
C GLY A 186 -2.10 -4.54 -15.71
N ARG A 187 -2.88 -5.56 -15.27
CA ARG A 187 -4.35 -5.53 -15.32
C ARG A 187 -4.92 -5.40 -13.93
N ALA A 188 -5.91 -4.51 -13.76
CA ALA A 188 -6.69 -4.43 -12.53
C ALA A 188 -7.38 -5.77 -12.25
N PRO A 189 -7.41 -6.23 -10.98
CA PRO A 189 -8.08 -7.46 -10.57
C PRO A 189 -9.59 -7.29 -10.50
#